data_ce38301728cb54cfc19d60dbb745670d
#
_entry.id   ce38301728cb54cfc19d60dbb745670d
#
_cell.length_a   1.000
_cell.length_b   1.000
_cell.length_c   1.000
_cell.angle_alpha   90.00
_cell.angle_beta   90.00
_cell.angle_gamma   90.00
#
_symmetry.space_group_name_H-M   'P 1'
#
loop_
_entity.id
_entity.type
_entity.pdbx_description
1 polymer ?
#
loop_
_entity_poly.entity_id
_entity_poly.type
_entity_poly.pdbx_seq_one_letter_code
_entity_poly.pdbx_strand_id
1 'polypeptide(L)'
;DDRMVLVGDTLGALQELAREHRRRLAIPILAISGSNGKTTTKELVSRVLAERFEVYATRGNLNNHIGVPLTLLAMTRDTRFGVVEMGASACGEIALLASIAEPNYGILTNIGRAHLAGFGGPEGVRRGKGELFDYLAANGGRAFVPREDETLTNMAAERDGLAVEYYSVTLAEGLENHLEGHYNRFNIAAAVAVGRYFDVADERIRHAVGSYVPDNNRSQRTETEHNTLI
;
A
#
# COMPACT_ATOMS: atom_id res chain seq x y z
N ASP A 1 -13.38 36.39 1.86
CA ASP A 1 -12.02 36.13 1.32
C ASP A 1 -12.16 35.16 0.14
N ASP A 2 -11.71 35.60 -1.05
CA ASP A 2 -11.85 34.85 -2.30
C ASP A 2 -11.11 33.49 -2.32
N ARG A 3 -10.36 33.20 -1.24
CA ARG A 3 -9.66 31.90 -1.02
C ARG A 3 -10.46 30.92 -0.16
N MET A 4 -11.67 31.27 0.25
CA MET A 4 -12.53 30.46 1.11
C MET A 4 -13.73 29.94 0.32
N VAL A 5 -14.01 28.67 0.46
CA VAL A 5 -15.19 28.00 -0.10
C VAL A 5 -16.04 27.53 1.08
N LEU A 6 -17.26 28.01 1.17
CA LEU A 6 -18.21 27.58 2.19
C LEU A 6 -18.89 26.29 1.74
N VAL A 7 -18.81 25.26 2.58
CA VAL A 7 -19.40 23.93 2.32
C VAL A 7 -20.19 23.46 3.55
N GLY A 8 -21.19 22.61 3.33
CA GLY A 8 -22.01 22.04 4.40
C GLY A 8 -21.29 20.97 5.23
N ASP A 9 -20.38 20.21 4.58
CA ASP A 9 -19.53 19.19 5.19
C ASP A 9 -18.09 19.34 4.69
N THR A 10 -17.21 19.75 5.57
CA THR A 10 -15.80 20.01 5.24
C THR A 10 -15.02 18.74 4.95
N LEU A 11 -15.34 17.63 5.62
CA LEU A 11 -14.67 16.36 5.39
C LEU A 11 -15.09 15.75 4.04
N GLY A 12 -16.40 15.72 3.77
CA GLY A 12 -16.91 15.27 2.47
C GLY A 12 -16.37 16.10 1.33
N ALA A 13 -16.31 17.44 1.48
CA ALA A 13 -15.73 18.33 0.48
C ALA A 13 -14.24 18.06 0.23
N LEU A 14 -13.45 17.78 1.28
CA LEU A 14 -12.03 17.38 1.14
C LEU A 14 -11.88 16.08 0.35
N GLN A 15 -12.72 15.08 0.66
CA GLN A 15 -12.69 13.77 0.00
C GLN A 15 -13.10 13.88 -1.48
N GLU A 16 -14.16 14.64 -1.79
CA GLU A 16 -14.57 14.88 -3.18
C GLU A 16 -13.52 15.66 -3.97
N LEU A 17 -12.92 16.69 -3.37
CA LEU A 17 -11.83 17.45 -3.99
C LEU A 17 -10.64 16.53 -4.32
N ALA A 18 -10.26 15.66 -3.40
CA ALA A 18 -9.17 14.71 -3.59
C ALA A 18 -9.48 13.68 -4.70
N ARG A 19 -10.72 13.17 -4.75
CA ARG A 19 -11.19 12.26 -5.80
C ARG A 19 -11.16 12.93 -7.17
N GLU A 20 -11.66 14.15 -7.27
CA GLU A 20 -11.63 14.90 -8.52
C GLU A 20 -10.20 15.21 -8.98
N HIS A 21 -9.32 15.60 -8.04
CA HIS A 21 -7.91 15.81 -8.32
C HIS A 21 -7.24 14.54 -8.82
N ARG A 22 -7.48 13.37 -8.17
CA ARG A 22 -7.00 12.05 -8.60
C ARG A 22 -7.43 11.73 -10.03
N ARG A 23 -8.70 11.98 -10.36
CA ARG A 23 -9.25 11.74 -11.71
C ARG A 23 -8.58 12.61 -12.78
N ARG A 24 -8.31 13.89 -12.46
CA ARG A 24 -7.61 14.81 -13.37
C ARG A 24 -6.15 14.44 -13.58
N LEU A 25 -5.47 13.88 -12.59
CA LEU A 25 -4.10 13.39 -12.75
C LEU A 25 -4.02 12.18 -13.69
N ALA A 26 -5.05 11.33 -13.69
CA ALA A 26 -5.18 10.13 -14.53
C ALA A 26 -3.95 9.19 -14.49
N ILE A 27 -3.22 9.17 -13.37
CA ILE A 27 -2.03 8.35 -13.16
C ILE A 27 -2.39 7.00 -12.51
N PRO A 28 -1.58 5.95 -12.65
CA PRO A 28 -1.77 4.72 -11.89
C PRO A 28 -1.61 4.95 -10.38
N ILE A 29 -2.54 4.39 -9.61
CA ILE A 29 -2.52 4.37 -8.15
C ILE A 29 -2.44 2.93 -7.66
N LEU A 30 -1.45 2.63 -6.83
CA LEU A 30 -1.33 1.36 -6.12
C LEU A 30 -1.67 1.58 -4.64
N ALA A 31 -2.73 0.90 -4.17
CA ALA A 31 -3.13 0.91 -2.78
C ALA A 31 -2.47 -0.22 -1.99
N ILE A 32 -2.01 0.07 -0.78
CA ILE A 32 -1.42 -0.92 0.11
C ILE A 32 -2.17 -0.94 1.43
N SER A 33 -2.76 -2.10 1.76
CA SER A 33 -3.39 -2.34 3.06
C SER A 33 -2.92 -3.66 3.67
N GLY A 34 -3.52 -4.05 4.78
CA GLY A 34 -3.16 -5.25 5.54
C GLY A 34 -2.99 -4.95 7.02
N SER A 35 -2.72 -6.00 7.81
CA SER A 35 -2.56 -5.85 9.26
C SER A 35 -1.20 -5.26 9.61
N ASN A 36 -0.12 -5.86 9.13
CA ASN A 36 1.27 -5.48 9.39
C ASN A 36 2.05 -5.28 8.09
N GLY A 37 3.19 -4.59 8.12
CA GLY A 37 4.10 -4.44 6.98
C GLY A 37 3.69 -3.40 5.94
N LYS A 38 2.54 -2.73 6.05
CA LYS A 38 2.05 -1.72 5.10
C LYS A 38 3.09 -0.64 4.78
N THR A 39 3.61 0.01 5.81
CA THR A 39 4.56 1.13 5.65
C THR A 39 5.88 0.65 5.03
N THR A 40 6.41 -0.49 5.49
CA THR A 40 7.63 -1.07 4.91
C THR A 40 7.43 -1.45 3.44
N THR A 41 6.30 -2.10 3.11
CA THR A 41 5.96 -2.44 1.71
C THR A 41 5.80 -1.17 0.88
N LYS A 42 5.12 -0.14 1.38
CA LYS A 42 4.97 1.16 0.72
C LYS A 42 6.33 1.80 0.41
N GLU A 43 7.22 1.85 1.38
CA GLU A 43 8.56 2.43 1.20
C GLU A 43 9.37 1.66 0.15
N LEU A 44 9.41 0.33 0.24
CA LEU A 44 10.11 -0.51 -0.74
C LEU A 44 9.53 -0.37 -2.14
N VAL A 45 8.21 -0.49 -2.29
CA VAL A 45 7.52 -0.34 -3.58
C VAL A 45 7.78 1.04 -4.18
N SER A 46 7.69 2.09 -3.35
CA SER A 46 7.91 3.46 -3.82
C SER A 46 9.34 3.68 -4.31
N ARG A 47 10.35 3.14 -3.61
CA ARG A 47 11.75 3.23 -4.03
C ARG A 47 12.00 2.46 -5.33
N VAL A 48 11.47 1.25 -5.44
CA VAL A 48 11.60 0.44 -6.64
C VAL A 48 10.95 1.13 -7.85
N LEU A 49 9.74 1.65 -7.69
CA LEU A 49 9.04 2.38 -8.77
C LEU A 49 9.72 3.70 -9.11
N ALA A 50 10.36 4.38 -8.13
CA ALA A 50 11.09 5.63 -8.34
C ALA A 50 12.32 5.46 -9.25
N GLU A 51 12.81 4.25 -9.45
CA GLU A 51 13.87 3.97 -10.44
C GLU A 51 13.41 4.20 -11.90
N ARG A 52 12.10 4.34 -12.10
CA ARG A 52 11.52 4.54 -13.45
C ARG A 52 10.53 5.70 -13.54
N PHE A 53 9.84 6.04 -12.46
CA PHE A 53 8.75 7.00 -12.45
C PHE A 53 8.96 8.11 -11.42
N GLU A 54 8.34 9.26 -11.64
CA GLU A 54 8.14 10.25 -10.59
C GLU A 54 7.03 9.75 -9.65
N VAL A 55 7.43 9.20 -8.51
CA VAL A 55 6.53 8.55 -7.53
C VAL A 55 6.16 9.51 -6.42
N TYR A 56 4.87 9.55 -6.07
CA TYR A 56 4.42 10.14 -4.81
C TYR A 56 3.78 9.07 -3.93
N ALA A 57 4.21 8.97 -2.68
CA ALA A 57 3.70 8.00 -1.71
C ALA A 57 3.15 8.66 -0.45
N THR A 58 2.22 7.97 0.21
CA THR A 58 1.73 8.37 1.53
C THR A 58 2.87 8.67 2.49
N ARG A 59 2.88 9.86 3.07
CA ARG A 59 3.88 10.30 4.05
C ARG A 59 3.41 9.98 5.47
N GLY A 60 4.34 9.51 6.31
CA GLY A 60 4.04 9.20 7.70
C GLY A 60 2.87 8.21 7.85
N ASN A 61 1.88 8.58 8.64
CA ASN A 61 0.68 7.80 8.93
C ASN A 61 -0.61 8.39 8.30
N LEU A 62 -0.49 9.12 7.19
CA LEU A 62 -1.64 9.72 6.48
C LEU A 62 -2.44 8.67 5.69
N ASN A 63 -2.90 7.62 6.37
CA ASN A 63 -3.50 6.43 5.79
C ASN A 63 -4.99 6.23 6.14
N ASN A 64 -5.64 7.26 6.69
CA ASN A 64 -7.06 7.26 7.08
C ASN A 64 -7.91 8.18 6.18
N HIS A 65 -9.19 8.37 6.53
CA HIS A 65 -10.18 9.14 5.79
C HIS A 65 -9.87 10.65 5.62
N ILE A 66 -8.86 11.17 6.31
CA ILE A 66 -8.29 12.52 6.12
C ILE A 66 -6.95 12.43 5.40
N GLY A 67 -6.10 11.48 5.80
CA GLY A 67 -4.74 11.33 5.29
C GLY A 67 -4.67 10.90 3.83
N VAL A 68 -5.57 10.01 3.39
CA VAL A 68 -5.63 9.58 1.97
C VAL A 68 -6.01 10.76 1.06
N PRO A 69 -7.05 11.57 1.35
CA PRO A 69 -7.30 12.81 0.61
C PRO A 69 -6.09 13.74 0.54
N LEU A 70 -5.43 13.98 1.66
CA LEU A 70 -4.23 14.85 1.70
C LEU A 70 -3.07 14.27 0.88
N THR A 71 -2.89 12.95 0.90
CA THR A 71 -1.89 12.26 0.05
C THR A 71 -2.18 12.49 -1.43
N LEU A 72 -3.42 12.36 -1.86
CA LEU A 72 -3.82 12.57 -3.25
C LEU A 72 -3.65 14.03 -3.69
N LEU A 73 -4.09 14.98 -2.86
CA LEU A 73 -3.97 16.41 -3.15
C LEU A 73 -2.53 16.93 -3.20
N ALA A 74 -1.60 16.22 -2.58
CA ALA A 74 -0.18 16.55 -2.64
C ALA A 74 0.52 16.02 -3.90
N MET A 75 -0.12 15.15 -4.68
CA MET A 75 0.38 14.74 -5.99
C MET A 75 0.27 15.90 -6.98
N THR A 76 1.28 16.08 -7.81
CA THR A 76 1.35 17.16 -8.80
C THR A 76 1.25 16.64 -10.23
N ARG A 77 1.27 17.54 -11.21
CA ARG A 77 1.32 17.17 -12.64
C ARG A 77 2.59 16.43 -13.04
N ASP A 78 3.64 16.52 -12.24
CA ASP A 78 4.90 15.79 -12.46
C ASP A 78 4.82 14.36 -11.96
N THR A 79 3.94 14.07 -10.98
CA THR A 79 3.71 12.71 -10.47
C THR A 79 3.26 11.79 -11.60
N ARG A 80 3.93 10.63 -11.72
CA ARG A 80 3.63 9.59 -12.73
C ARG A 80 3.08 8.31 -12.12
N PHE A 81 3.25 8.13 -10.82
CA PHE A 81 2.76 6.96 -10.10
C PHE A 81 2.45 7.32 -8.64
N GLY A 82 1.29 6.94 -8.15
CA GLY A 82 0.89 7.13 -6.75
C GLY A 82 0.92 5.83 -5.95
N VAL A 83 1.49 5.85 -4.74
CA VAL A 83 1.46 4.73 -3.79
C VAL A 83 0.73 5.17 -2.53
N VAL A 84 -0.47 4.62 -2.30
CA VAL A 84 -1.37 5.06 -1.23
C VAL A 84 -1.50 3.98 -0.16
N GLU A 85 -1.02 4.25 1.05
CA GLU A 85 -1.22 3.39 2.20
C GLU A 85 -2.64 3.58 2.74
N MET A 86 -3.36 2.47 3.02
CA MET A 86 -4.72 2.46 3.54
C MET A 86 -4.78 1.71 4.87
N GLY A 87 -4.99 2.45 5.95
CA GLY A 87 -5.20 1.92 7.29
C GLY A 87 -6.69 1.75 7.60
N ALA A 88 -7.04 0.73 8.38
CA ALA A 88 -8.39 0.54 8.88
C ALA A 88 -8.40 -0.17 10.22
N SER A 89 -9.37 0.19 11.04
CA SER A 89 -9.69 -0.39 12.34
C SER A 89 -11.08 -1.04 12.39
N ALA A 90 -11.92 -0.80 11.38
CA ALA A 90 -13.27 -1.35 11.25
C ALA A 90 -13.61 -1.67 9.77
N CYS A 91 -14.66 -2.48 9.56
CA CYS A 91 -15.23 -2.71 8.24
C CYS A 91 -15.80 -1.41 7.66
N GLY A 92 -15.77 -1.26 6.33
CA GLY A 92 -16.23 -0.09 5.60
C GLY A 92 -15.14 0.99 5.41
N GLU A 93 -14.09 0.98 6.23
CA GLU A 93 -13.05 2.02 6.14
C GLU A 93 -12.19 1.86 4.89
N ILE A 94 -11.77 0.64 4.52
CA ILE A 94 -11.01 0.43 3.29
C ILE A 94 -11.86 0.70 2.06
N ALA A 95 -13.15 0.32 2.08
CA ALA A 95 -14.08 0.63 0.99
C ALA A 95 -14.18 2.15 0.77
N LEU A 96 -14.31 2.94 1.84
CA LEU A 96 -14.31 4.40 1.77
C LEU A 96 -12.99 4.93 1.17
N LEU A 97 -11.82 4.49 1.69
CA LEU A 97 -10.52 4.95 1.21
C LEU A 97 -10.30 4.59 -0.27
N ALA A 98 -10.71 3.39 -0.67
CA ALA A 98 -10.65 2.95 -2.06
C ALA A 98 -11.57 3.78 -2.96
N SER A 99 -12.77 4.14 -2.50
CA SER A 99 -13.68 5.01 -3.25
C SER A 99 -13.16 6.43 -3.46
N ILE A 100 -12.24 6.90 -2.60
CA ILE A 100 -11.60 8.22 -2.71
C ILE A 100 -10.37 8.14 -3.63
N ALA A 101 -9.51 7.13 -3.40
CA ALA A 101 -8.24 7.01 -4.13
C ALA A 101 -8.40 6.38 -5.51
N GLU A 102 -9.48 5.66 -5.76
CA GLU A 102 -9.78 4.95 -7.01
C GLU A 102 -8.54 4.18 -7.53
N PRO A 103 -8.00 3.21 -6.73
CA PRO A 103 -6.77 2.53 -7.10
C PRO A 103 -6.96 1.60 -8.29
N ASN A 104 -5.93 1.54 -9.15
CA ASN A 104 -5.85 0.60 -10.27
C ASN A 104 -5.21 -0.72 -9.86
N TYR A 105 -4.37 -0.67 -8.80
CA TYR A 105 -3.60 -1.80 -8.29
C TYR A 105 -3.72 -1.87 -6.77
N GLY A 106 -3.56 -3.07 -6.21
CA GLY A 106 -3.59 -3.25 -4.76
C GLY A 106 -2.73 -4.37 -4.23
N ILE A 107 -2.26 -4.17 -3.00
CA ILE A 107 -1.56 -5.17 -2.21
C ILE A 107 -2.25 -5.28 -0.84
N LEU A 108 -2.57 -6.49 -0.42
CA LEU A 108 -2.77 -6.83 0.98
C LEU A 108 -1.50 -7.50 1.49
N THR A 109 -0.87 -6.91 2.48
CA THR A 109 0.41 -7.43 3.01
C THR A 109 0.22 -8.72 3.80
N ASN A 110 -0.82 -8.81 4.60
CA ASN A 110 -1.26 -9.99 5.34
C ASN A 110 -2.59 -9.74 6.06
N ILE A 111 -3.24 -10.82 6.51
CA ILE A 111 -4.40 -10.79 7.40
C ILE A 111 -3.96 -11.30 8.77
N GLY A 112 -3.73 -10.39 9.70
CA GLY A 112 -3.30 -10.68 11.06
C GLY A 112 -4.40 -10.41 12.10
N ARG A 113 -4.02 -10.41 13.38
CA ARG A 113 -4.93 -10.20 14.52
C ARG A 113 -4.98 -8.75 15.01
N ALA A 114 -4.67 -7.77 14.16
CA ALA A 114 -4.73 -6.37 14.53
C ALA A 114 -6.17 -5.84 14.56
N HIS A 115 -6.47 -4.96 15.53
CA HIS A 115 -7.77 -4.29 15.68
C HIS A 115 -8.99 -5.22 15.79
N LEU A 116 -8.84 -6.40 16.40
CA LEU A 116 -9.91 -7.42 16.50
C LEU A 116 -11.22 -6.86 17.05
N ALA A 117 -11.16 -5.98 18.07
CA ALA A 117 -12.36 -5.38 18.66
C ALA A 117 -13.14 -4.52 17.66
N GLY A 118 -12.45 -3.67 16.89
CA GLY A 118 -13.10 -2.79 15.91
C GLY A 118 -13.67 -3.52 14.70
N PHE A 119 -13.02 -4.61 14.29
CA PHE A 119 -13.52 -5.46 13.20
C PHE A 119 -14.56 -6.51 13.62
N GLY A 120 -14.76 -6.74 14.94
CA GLY A 120 -15.66 -7.78 15.43
C GLY A 120 -15.08 -9.19 15.31
N GLY A 121 -13.76 -9.35 15.39
CA GLY A 121 -13.07 -10.64 15.37
C GLY A 121 -12.25 -10.90 14.09
N PRO A 122 -11.59 -12.08 13.99
CA PRO A 122 -10.71 -12.41 12.87
C PRO A 122 -11.39 -12.38 11.49
N GLU A 123 -12.62 -12.87 11.40
CA GLU A 123 -13.39 -12.86 10.16
C GLU A 123 -13.77 -11.43 9.75
N GLY A 124 -14.02 -10.56 10.71
CA GLY A 124 -14.22 -9.15 10.45
C GLY A 124 -12.96 -8.47 9.90
N VAL A 125 -11.76 -8.82 10.39
CA VAL A 125 -10.48 -8.34 9.83
C VAL A 125 -10.34 -8.79 8.38
N ARG A 126 -10.59 -10.07 8.09
CA ARG A 126 -10.55 -10.64 6.73
C ARG A 126 -11.50 -9.89 5.80
N ARG A 127 -12.76 -9.70 6.22
CA ARG A 127 -13.77 -8.98 5.44
C ARG A 127 -13.38 -7.51 5.20
N GLY A 128 -13.04 -6.77 6.26
CA GLY A 128 -12.73 -5.35 6.14
C GLY A 128 -11.44 -5.05 5.37
N LYS A 129 -10.40 -5.91 5.48
CA LYS A 129 -9.21 -5.76 4.63
C LYS A 129 -9.50 -6.20 3.19
N GLY A 130 -10.36 -7.21 3.01
CA GLY A 130 -10.79 -7.69 1.70
C GLY A 130 -11.53 -6.66 0.86
N GLU A 131 -12.08 -5.60 1.45
CA GLU A 131 -12.74 -4.50 0.75
C GLU A 131 -11.86 -3.86 -0.34
N LEU A 132 -10.52 -3.92 -0.20
CA LEU A 132 -9.62 -3.49 -1.28
C LEU A 132 -9.75 -4.39 -2.51
N PHE A 133 -9.80 -5.71 -2.32
CA PHE A 133 -9.98 -6.66 -3.42
C PHE A 133 -11.37 -6.54 -4.03
N ASP A 134 -12.40 -6.30 -3.20
CA ASP A 134 -13.77 -6.05 -3.67
C ASP A 134 -13.82 -4.84 -4.60
N TYR A 135 -13.16 -3.74 -4.18
CA TYR A 135 -13.07 -2.52 -5.00
C TYR A 135 -12.37 -2.79 -6.34
N LEU A 136 -11.20 -3.47 -6.31
CA LEU A 136 -10.44 -3.77 -7.52
C LEU A 136 -11.23 -4.67 -8.48
N ALA A 137 -11.89 -5.70 -7.97
CA ALA A 137 -12.74 -6.59 -8.77
C ALA A 137 -13.87 -5.83 -9.47
N ALA A 138 -14.54 -4.94 -8.75
CA ALA A 138 -15.65 -4.15 -9.28
C ALA A 138 -15.23 -3.08 -10.30
N ASN A 139 -13.96 -2.65 -10.28
CA ASN A 139 -13.46 -1.54 -11.11
C ASN A 139 -12.38 -1.97 -12.12
N GLY A 140 -12.24 -3.27 -12.40
CA GLY A 140 -11.27 -3.79 -13.38
C GLY A 140 -9.81 -3.60 -12.98
N GLY A 141 -9.54 -3.47 -11.67
CA GLY A 141 -8.21 -3.33 -11.11
C GLY A 141 -7.49 -4.68 -10.98
N ARG A 142 -6.24 -4.63 -10.51
CA ARG A 142 -5.37 -5.80 -10.33
C ARG A 142 -4.79 -5.87 -8.93
N ALA A 143 -4.80 -7.05 -8.33
CA ALA A 143 -4.13 -7.34 -7.07
C ALA A 143 -2.80 -8.06 -7.28
N PHE A 144 -1.78 -7.72 -6.47
CA PHE A 144 -0.55 -8.50 -6.34
C PHE A 144 -0.67 -9.41 -5.11
N VAL A 145 -0.53 -10.71 -5.29
CA VAL A 145 -0.82 -11.72 -4.25
C VAL A 145 0.34 -12.71 -4.15
N PRO A 146 0.95 -12.88 -2.95
CA PRO A 146 1.97 -13.90 -2.73
C PRO A 146 1.35 -15.29 -2.80
N ARG A 147 1.94 -16.21 -3.56
CA ARG A 147 1.45 -17.60 -3.73
C ARG A 147 1.47 -18.39 -2.43
N GLU A 148 2.39 -18.05 -1.54
CA GLU A 148 2.62 -18.74 -0.27
C GLU A 148 1.67 -18.32 0.85
N ASP A 149 0.87 -17.27 0.66
CA ASP A 149 -0.18 -16.87 1.60
C ASP A 149 -1.54 -17.43 1.16
N GLU A 150 -1.91 -18.60 1.71
CA GLU A 150 -3.18 -19.26 1.40
C GLU A 150 -4.40 -18.39 1.73
N THR A 151 -4.32 -17.56 2.77
CA THR A 151 -5.41 -16.65 3.13
C THR A 151 -5.66 -15.64 2.02
N LEU A 152 -4.59 -14.99 1.53
CA LEU A 152 -4.69 -13.98 0.48
C LEU A 152 -5.05 -14.60 -0.87
N THR A 153 -4.52 -15.79 -1.21
CA THR A 153 -4.86 -16.51 -2.45
C THR A 153 -6.33 -16.91 -2.46
N ASN A 154 -6.86 -17.43 -1.35
CA ASN A 154 -8.28 -17.77 -1.22
C ASN A 154 -9.16 -16.52 -1.31
N MET A 155 -8.78 -15.43 -0.61
CA MET A 155 -9.51 -14.15 -0.68
C MET A 155 -9.55 -13.60 -2.11
N ALA A 156 -8.48 -13.75 -2.87
CA ALA A 156 -8.46 -13.31 -4.27
C ALA A 156 -9.35 -14.21 -5.15
N ALA A 157 -9.29 -15.53 -4.95
CA ALA A 157 -10.08 -16.50 -5.71
C ALA A 157 -11.59 -16.41 -5.47
N GLU A 158 -12.02 -15.92 -4.32
CA GLU A 158 -13.43 -15.68 -3.98
C GLU A 158 -14.05 -14.48 -4.73
N ARG A 159 -13.29 -13.72 -5.49
CA ARG A 159 -13.72 -12.48 -6.15
C ARG A 159 -13.70 -12.61 -7.66
N ASP A 160 -14.85 -12.87 -8.22
CA ASP A 160 -15.03 -12.91 -9.66
C ASP A 160 -14.64 -11.57 -10.29
N GLY A 161 -13.88 -11.64 -11.38
CA GLY A 161 -13.43 -10.44 -12.10
C GLY A 161 -12.17 -9.75 -11.54
N LEU A 162 -11.64 -10.19 -10.40
CA LEU A 162 -10.36 -9.67 -9.89
C LEU A 162 -9.20 -10.18 -10.75
N ALA A 163 -8.52 -9.27 -11.43
CA ALA A 163 -7.26 -9.61 -12.07
C ALA A 163 -6.16 -9.77 -11.01
N VAL A 164 -5.40 -10.86 -11.06
CA VAL A 164 -4.38 -11.16 -10.07
C VAL A 164 -3.02 -11.38 -10.71
N GLU A 165 -2.01 -10.72 -10.15
CA GLU A 165 -0.60 -10.97 -10.41
C GLU A 165 -0.04 -11.79 -9.24
N TYR A 166 0.13 -13.09 -9.43
CA TYR A 166 0.68 -13.97 -8.42
C TYR A 166 2.22 -13.93 -8.46
N TYR A 167 2.83 -13.71 -7.29
CA TYR A 167 4.28 -13.74 -7.15
C TYR A 167 4.73 -14.72 -6.04
N SER A 168 6.00 -15.15 -6.09
CA SER A 168 6.58 -15.97 -5.03
C SER A 168 7.43 -15.13 -4.08
N VAL A 169 7.43 -15.49 -2.80
CA VAL A 169 8.30 -14.90 -1.78
C VAL A 169 9.79 -15.16 -2.09
N THR A 170 10.09 -16.14 -2.93
CA THR A 170 11.46 -16.42 -3.40
C THR A 170 12.08 -15.28 -4.21
N LEU A 171 11.28 -14.34 -4.71
CA LEU A 171 11.79 -13.11 -5.35
C LEU A 171 12.68 -12.26 -4.43
N ALA A 172 12.57 -12.46 -3.12
CA ALA A 172 13.43 -11.79 -2.13
C ALA A 172 14.75 -12.51 -1.86
N GLU A 173 14.94 -13.74 -2.40
CA GLU A 173 16.13 -14.54 -2.13
C GLU A 173 17.37 -13.96 -2.82
N GLY A 174 18.48 -13.93 -2.09
CA GLY A 174 19.75 -13.42 -2.60
C GLY A 174 19.81 -11.90 -2.78
N LEU A 175 18.79 -11.14 -2.36
CA LEU A 175 18.82 -9.70 -2.34
C LEU A 175 19.43 -9.19 -1.02
N GLU A 176 20.48 -8.39 -1.13
CA GLU A 176 21.02 -7.63 -0.01
C GLU A 176 19.95 -6.64 0.47
N ASN A 177 19.77 -6.55 1.78
CA ASN A 177 18.86 -5.59 2.41
C ASN A 177 19.21 -5.37 3.88
N HIS A 178 18.70 -4.27 4.46
CA HIS A 178 18.93 -3.89 5.87
C HIS A 178 17.71 -4.11 6.76
N LEU A 179 16.76 -4.93 6.32
CA LEU A 179 15.52 -5.22 7.06
C LEU A 179 15.68 -6.46 7.91
N GLU A 180 15.43 -6.34 9.19
CA GLU A 180 15.42 -7.45 10.14
C GLU A 180 14.03 -8.14 10.17
N GLY A 181 14.08 -9.46 10.37
CA GLY A 181 12.88 -10.30 10.51
C GLY A 181 12.40 -10.96 9.22
N HIS A 182 12.08 -12.25 9.36
CA HIS A 182 11.72 -13.13 8.24
C HIS A 182 10.47 -12.66 7.45
N TYR A 183 9.56 -11.96 8.11
CA TYR A 183 8.35 -11.40 7.48
C TYR A 183 8.67 -10.33 6.42
N ASN A 184 9.84 -9.68 6.49
CA ASN A 184 10.23 -8.69 5.49
C ASN A 184 10.51 -9.29 4.11
N ARG A 185 10.73 -10.61 4.02
CA ARG A 185 10.83 -11.30 2.72
C ARG A 185 9.55 -11.11 1.88
N PHE A 186 8.38 -11.12 2.50
CA PHE A 186 7.11 -10.84 1.81
C PHE A 186 7.03 -9.39 1.33
N ASN A 187 7.47 -8.43 2.16
CA ASN A 187 7.48 -7.01 1.80
C ASN A 187 8.44 -6.73 0.63
N ILE A 188 9.64 -7.34 0.66
CA ILE A 188 10.63 -7.24 -0.42
C ILE A 188 10.10 -7.90 -1.69
N ALA A 189 9.60 -9.13 -1.61
CA ALA A 189 9.07 -9.86 -2.76
C ALA A 189 7.92 -9.10 -3.46
N ALA A 190 7.03 -8.46 -2.68
CA ALA A 190 5.99 -7.60 -3.22
C ALA A 190 6.57 -6.42 -4.01
N ALA A 191 7.60 -5.76 -3.49
CA ALA A 191 8.25 -4.65 -4.18
C ALA A 191 8.95 -5.10 -5.47
N VAL A 192 9.62 -6.25 -5.46
CA VAL A 192 10.23 -6.86 -6.65
C VAL A 192 9.18 -7.19 -7.69
N ALA A 193 8.08 -7.84 -7.28
CA ALA A 193 6.99 -8.21 -8.17
C ALA A 193 6.36 -6.98 -8.86
N VAL A 194 6.08 -5.94 -8.09
CA VAL A 194 5.58 -4.66 -8.62
C VAL A 194 6.59 -4.03 -9.58
N GLY A 195 7.87 -3.97 -9.19
CA GLY A 195 8.92 -3.41 -10.04
C GLY A 195 9.00 -4.11 -11.39
N ARG A 196 9.02 -5.45 -11.40
CA ARG A 196 9.04 -6.24 -12.63
C ARG A 196 7.80 -6.04 -13.47
N TYR A 197 6.62 -6.01 -12.86
CA TYR A 197 5.35 -5.78 -13.55
C TYR A 197 5.34 -4.43 -14.29
N PHE A 198 5.99 -3.41 -13.73
CA PHE A 198 6.13 -2.10 -14.34
C PHE A 198 7.47 -1.90 -15.07
N ASP A 199 8.12 -2.98 -15.49
CA ASP A 199 9.36 -3.00 -16.29
C ASP A 199 10.51 -2.18 -15.67
N VAL A 200 10.65 -2.16 -14.36
CA VAL A 200 11.88 -1.69 -13.70
C VAL A 200 12.96 -2.75 -13.87
N ALA A 201 14.12 -2.36 -14.37
CA ALA A 201 15.22 -3.30 -14.59
C ALA A 201 15.67 -3.99 -13.29
N ASP A 202 15.95 -5.28 -13.32
CA ASP A 202 16.30 -6.07 -12.13
C ASP A 202 17.50 -5.52 -11.36
N GLU A 203 18.48 -4.91 -12.03
CA GLU A 203 19.62 -4.26 -11.38
C GLU A 203 19.18 -3.04 -10.55
N ARG A 204 18.25 -2.25 -11.08
CA ARG A 204 17.68 -1.09 -10.37
C ARG A 204 16.80 -1.53 -9.19
N ILE A 205 16.03 -2.61 -9.36
CA ILE A 205 15.27 -3.21 -8.25
C ILE A 205 16.22 -3.63 -7.12
N ARG A 206 17.32 -4.33 -7.44
CA ARG A 206 18.33 -4.74 -6.45
C ARG A 206 18.95 -3.53 -5.75
N HIS A 207 19.29 -2.49 -6.50
CA HIS A 207 19.84 -1.26 -5.94
C HIS A 207 18.83 -0.59 -4.99
N ALA A 208 17.57 -0.42 -5.40
CA ALA A 208 16.53 0.21 -4.60
C ALA A 208 16.24 -0.55 -3.29
N VAL A 209 16.20 -1.89 -3.34
CA VAL A 209 16.01 -2.74 -2.15
C VAL A 209 17.26 -2.71 -1.25
N GLY A 210 18.44 -2.87 -1.81
CA GLY A 210 19.71 -2.91 -1.07
C GLY A 210 20.07 -1.58 -0.41
N SER A 211 19.69 -0.45 -1.01
CA SER A 211 19.94 0.88 -0.45
C SER A 211 18.87 1.33 0.58
N TYR A 212 17.79 0.56 0.75
CA TYR A 212 16.76 0.93 1.71
C TYR A 212 17.20 0.68 3.15
N VAL A 213 17.36 1.75 3.90
CA VAL A 213 17.57 1.70 5.35
C VAL A 213 16.31 2.26 6.03
N PRO A 214 15.66 1.48 6.90
CA PRO A 214 14.48 1.96 7.61
C PRO A 214 14.87 3.07 8.60
N ASP A 215 14.14 4.19 8.55
CA ASP A 215 14.34 5.38 9.39
C ASP A 215 13.17 5.70 10.31
N ASN A 216 12.15 4.81 10.31
CA ASN A 216 10.85 5.03 10.94
C ASN A 216 10.63 4.15 12.19
N ASN A 217 11.67 3.71 12.86
CA ASN A 217 11.65 2.80 14.01
C ASN A 217 10.92 1.46 13.75
N ARG A 218 10.90 1.01 12.49
CA ARG A 218 10.30 -0.28 12.10
C ARG A 218 11.35 -1.15 11.44
N SER A 219 11.52 -2.37 11.94
CA SER A 219 12.55 -3.30 11.45
C SER A 219 13.95 -2.67 11.42
N GLN A 220 14.20 -1.71 12.31
CA GLN A 220 15.45 -0.98 12.42
C GLN A 220 16.30 -1.64 13.50
N ARG A 221 17.54 -1.97 13.16
CA ARG A 221 18.55 -2.42 14.11
C ARG A 221 19.27 -1.20 14.69
N THR A 222 19.20 -1.05 16.00
CA THR A 222 19.96 -0.04 16.75
C THR A 222 20.96 -0.73 17.66
N GLU A 223 22.24 -0.49 17.46
CA GLU A 223 23.31 -0.95 18.34
C GLU A 223 23.56 0.10 19.42
N THR A 224 23.56 -0.32 20.67
CA THR A 224 23.97 0.45 21.83
C THR A 224 25.25 -0.16 22.42
N GLU A 225 25.91 0.52 23.34
CA GLU A 225 27.14 0.00 23.99
C GLU A 225 26.96 -1.38 24.64
N HIS A 226 25.73 -1.79 24.97
CA HIS A 226 25.45 -3.01 25.71
C HIS A 226 24.40 -3.93 25.08
N ASN A 227 23.63 -3.45 24.09
CA ASN A 227 22.50 -4.20 23.51
C ASN A 227 22.28 -3.86 22.03
N THR A 228 21.69 -4.83 21.31
CA THR A 228 21.09 -4.61 20.00
C THR A 228 19.58 -4.58 20.18
N LEU A 229 18.94 -3.50 19.72
CA LEU A 229 17.48 -3.34 19.68
C LEU A 229 17.01 -3.56 18.24
N ILE A 230 15.90 -4.30 18.08
CA ILE A 230 15.27 -4.58 16.78
C ILE A 230 13.81 -4.16 16.85
#